data_d9198a625d56047e03febf099d1b4779
#
_entry.id   d9198a625d56047e03febf099d1b4779
#
_cell.length_a   1.000
_cell.length_b   1.000
_cell.length_c   1.000
_cell.angle_alpha   90.00
_cell.angle_beta   90.00
_cell.angle_gamma   90.00
#
_symmetry.space_group_name_H-M   'P 1'
#
loop_
_entity.id
_entity.type
_entity.pdbx_description
1 polymer ?
#
loop_
_entity_poly.entity_id
_entity_poly.type
_entity_poly.pdbx_seq_one_letter_code
_entity_poly.pdbx_strand_id
1 'polypeptide(L)'
;MTTALIIFLIVLALFGLPLYIVIGGIALTLANSLGLAHANFYTHAYEQLSSAPAFVSIPLFAFAGYLMAESNTSKRLVRLFDALMGWMSGGLTMQIIVVCSFFTVFTGASGITIVALGSLLYPVLLKAKYPEKYSLGLLTASGSLGLLLPPSLPLILYGVIAGNIVKNLIPPTVEVSSVF
;
A
#
# COMPACT_ATOMS: atom_id res chain seq x y z
N MET A 1 1.25 32.62 -9.65
CA MET A 1 2.50 32.19 -8.98
C MET A 1 2.40 30.74 -8.49
N THR A 2 1.33 30.37 -7.81
CA THR A 2 1.06 28.99 -7.32
C THR A 2 1.01 27.93 -8.42
N THR A 3 0.31 28.20 -9.52
CA THR A 3 0.22 27.27 -10.67
C THR A 3 1.59 27.02 -11.32
N ALA A 4 2.43 28.03 -11.45
CA ALA A 4 3.77 27.88 -11.99
C ALA A 4 4.66 27.02 -11.08
N LEU A 5 4.56 27.16 -9.75
CA LEU A 5 5.26 26.33 -8.78
C LEU A 5 4.81 24.88 -8.83
N ILE A 6 3.51 24.63 -8.96
CA ILE A 6 2.96 23.27 -9.09
C ILE A 6 3.47 22.60 -10.37
N ILE A 7 3.44 23.30 -11.50
CA ILE A 7 3.97 22.78 -12.78
C ILE A 7 5.47 22.49 -12.65
N PHE A 8 6.22 23.37 -12.02
CA PHE A 8 7.66 23.19 -11.78
C PHE A 8 7.94 21.92 -10.93
N LEU A 9 7.16 21.70 -9.86
CA LEU A 9 7.28 20.50 -9.04
C LEU A 9 6.93 19.21 -9.81
N ILE A 10 5.92 19.26 -10.68
CA ILE A 10 5.56 18.12 -11.54
C ILE A 10 6.67 17.82 -12.54
N VAL A 11 7.26 18.85 -13.13
CA VAL A 11 8.40 18.68 -14.04
C VAL A 11 9.59 18.08 -13.30
N LEU A 12 9.90 18.54 -12.09
CA LEU A 12 10.96 17.97 -11.27
C LEU A 12 10.69 16.50 -10.90
N ALA A 13 9.42 16.11 -10.74
CA ALA A 13 9.06 14.71 -10.53
C ALA A 13 9.45 13.83 -11.73
N LEU A 14 9.32 14.33 -12.96
CA LEU A 14 9.75 13.62 -14.17
C LEU A 14 11.27 13.47 -14.25
N PHE A 15 12.03 14.38 -13.62
CA PHE A 15 13.48 14.27 -13.49
C PHE A 15 13.96 13.39 -12.33
N GLY A 16 13.03 12.67 -11.65
CA GLY A 16 13.36 11.70 -10.60
C GLY A 16 13.31 12.25 -9.18
N LEU A 17 12.67 13.40 -8.95
CA LEU A 17 12.47 13.91 -7.60
C LEU A 17 11.57 12.93 -6.82
N PRO A 18 11.90 12.59 -5.55
CA PRO A 18 11.07 11.71 -4.73
C PRO A 18 9.64 12.24 -4.58
N LEU A 19 8.64 11.37 -4.77
CA LEU A 19 7.21 11.73 -4.77
C LEU A 19 6.76 12.44 -3.48
N TYR A 20 7.33 12.09 -2.31
CA TYR A 20 6.97 12.73 -1.05
C TYR A 20 7.32 14.22 -1.02
N ILE A 21 8.42 14.63 -1.68
CA ILE A 21 8.80 16.05 -1.80
C ILE A 21 7.84 16.78 -2.73
N VAL A 22 7.43 16.13 -3.82
CA VAL A 22 6.48 16.71 -4.78
C VAL A 22 5.12 16.91 -4.13
N ILE A 23 4.59 15.88 -3.46
CA ILE A 23 3.29 15.93 -2.77
C ILE A 23 3.33 16.97 -1.64
N GLY A 24 4.38 16.96 -0.81
CA GLY A 24 4.55 17.93 0.27
C GLY A 24 4.69 19.36 -0.24
N GLY A 25 5.44 19.55 -1.32
CA GLY A 25 5.60 20.87 -1.97
C GLY A 25 4.28 21.40 -2.55
N ILE A 26 3.49 20.54 -3.21
CA ILE A 26 2.15 20.92 -3.72
C ILE A 26 1.23 21.28 -2.55
N ALA A 27 1.21 20.49 -1.49
CA ALA A 27 0.39 20.77 -0.31
C ALA A 27 0.75 22.12 0.33
N LEU A 28 2.04 22.43 0.50
CA LEU A 28 2.51 23.71 1.03
C LEU A 28 2.17 24.91 0.12
N THR A 29 2.30 24.74 -1.20
CA THR A 29 1.93 25.83 -2.14
C THR A 29 0.44 26.10 -2.14
N LEU A 30 -0.39 25.06 -2.01
CA LEU A 30 -1.85 25.22 -1.87
C LEU A 30 -2.22 25.85 -0.53
N ALA A 31 -1.62 25.41 0.58
CA ALA A 31 -1.85 26.00 1.91
C ALA A 31 -1.53 27.51 1.91
N ASN A 32 -0.41 27.89 1.31
CA ASN A 32 -0.02 29.29 1.16
C ASN A 32 -1.01 30.09 0.29
N SER A 33 -1.56 29.48 -0.78
CA SER A 33 -2.56 30.14 -1.63
C SER A 33 -3.90 30.37 -0.93
N LEU A 34 -4.22 29.54 0.07
CA LEU A 34 -5.41 29.66 0.91
C LEU A 34 -5.20 30.63 2.11
N GLY A 35 -4.03 31.25 2.20
CA GLY A 35 -3.72 32.19 3.29
C GLY A 35 -3.50 31.51 4.64
N LEU A 36 -3.29 30.20 4.68
CA LEU A 36 -3.00 29.48 5.92
C LEU A 36 -1.57 29.81 6.36
N ALA A 37 -1.42 30.28 7.60
CA ALA A 37 -0.10 30.50 8.18
C ALA A 37 0.68 29.16 8.21
N HIS A 38 1.94 29.18 7.77
CA HIS A 38 2.77 27.97 7.73
C HIS A 38 2.84 27.25 9.08
N ALA A 39 2.88 28.00 10.18
CA ALA A 39 2.87 27.44 11.53
C ALA A 39 1.61 26.58 11.79
N ASN A 40 0.44 27.03 11.38
CA ASN A 40 -0.81 26.30 11.54
C ASN A 40 -0.84 25.04 10.70
N PHE A 41 -0.28 25.06 9.49
CA PHE A 41 -0.18 23.89 8.64
C PHE A 41 0.66 22.78 9.30
N TYR A 42 1.82 23.12 9.83
CA TYR A 42 2.69 22.15 10.50
C TYR A 42 2.10 21.62 11.80
N THR A 43 1.45 22.47 12.60
CA THR A 43 0.77 22.04 13.85
C THR A 43 -0.37 21.10 13.54
N HIS A 44 -1.24 21.42 12.60
CA HIS A 44 -2.35 20.55 12.21
C HIS A 44 -1.86 19.24 11.59
N ALA A 45 -0.83 19.27 10.75
CA ALA A 45 -0.24 18.03 10.20
C ALA A 45 0.33 17.14 11.33
N TYR A 46 1.04 17.74 12.29
CA TYR A 46 1.58 17.02 13.44
C TYR A 46 0.47 16.45 14.34
N GLU A 47 -0.55 17.23 14.66
CA GLU A 47 -1.70 16.78 15.46
C GLU A 47 -2.44 15.63 14.78
N GLN A 48 -2.70 15.74 13.49
CA GLN A 48 -3.33 14.67 12.70
C GLN A 48 -2.52 13.38 12.68
N LEU A 49 -1.19 13.50 12.54
CA LEU A 49 -0.29 12.34 12.54
C LEU A 49 -0.15 11.72 13.93
N SER A 50 -0.02 12.54 14.98
CA SER A 50 0.20 12.06 16.35
C SER A 50 -1.06 11.49 17.00
N SER A 51 -2.24 12.03 16.66
CA SER A 51 -3.51 11.59 17.23
C SER A 51 -4.15 10.40 16.53
N ALA A 52 -3.67 10.01 15.33
CA ALA A 52 -4.25 8.90 14.59
C ALA A 52 -3.50 7.58 14.89
N PRO A 53 -4.11 6.62 15.60
CA PRO A 53 -3.50 5.33 15.95
C PRO A 53 -3.02 4.54 14.73
N ALA A 54 -3.65 4.78 13.56
CA ALA A 54 -3.28 4.15 12.30
C ALA A 54 -1.84 4.46 11.87
N PHE A 55 -1.31 5.64 12.16
CA PHE A 55 0.07 5.98 11.79
C PHE A 55 1.11 5.23 12.62
N VAL A 56 0.79 4.85 13.86
CA VAL A 56 1.66 4.00 14.68
C VAL A 56 1.70 2.57 14.12
N SER A 57 0.64 2.11 13.50
CA SER A 57 0.58 0.78 12.91
C SER A 57 1.43 0.63 11.64
N ILE A 58 1.70 1.72 10.89
CA ILE A 58 2.49 1.68 9.66
C ILE A 58 3.89 1.09 9.86
N PRO A 59 4.74 1.63 10.76
CA PRO A 59 6.07 1.06 10.96
C PRO A 59 6.03 -0.35 11.54
N LEU A 60 5.03 -0.69 12.37
CA LEU A 60 4.86 -2.04 12.90
C LEU A 60 4.49 -3.04 11.81
N PHE A 61 3.59 -2.68 10.88
CA PHE A 61 3.27 -3.50 9.72
C PHE A 61 4.47 -3.67 8.79
N ALA A 62 5.19 -2.59 8.51
CA ALA A 62 6.39 -2.65 7.69
C ALA A 62 7.47 -3.55 8.32
N PHE A 63 7.66 -3.45 9.62
CA PHE A 63 8.60 -4.30 10.36
C PHE A 63 8.16 -5.78 10.35
N ALA A 64 6.89 -6.06 10.62
CA ALA A 64 6.35 -7.41 10.55
C ALA A 64 6.49 -8.00 9.13
N GLY A 65 6.18 -7.21 8.10
CA GLY A 65 6.33 -7.61 6.70
C GLY A 65 7.79 -7.91 6.33
N TYR A 66 8.73 -7.08 6.79
CA TYR A 66 10.15 -7.31 6.59
C TYR A 66 10.62 -8.61 7.28
N LEU A 67 10.22 -8.83 8.54
CA LEU A 67 10.54 -10.08 9.26
C LEU A 67 9.97 -11.31 8.54
N MET A 68 8.75 -11.22 8.01
CA MET A 68 8.15 -12.31 7.23
C MET A 68 8.92 -12.55 5.92
N ALA A 69 9.40 -11.51 5.27
CA ALA A 69 10.18 -11.61 4.03
C ALA A 69 11.54 -12.29 4.25
N GLU A 70 12.25 -11.88 5.31
CA GLU A 70 13.57 -12.45 5.67
C GLU A 70 13.47 -13.85 6.29
N SER A 71 12.34 -14.18 6.91
CA SER A 71 12.14 -15.48 7.54
C SER A 71 11.77 -16.56 6.51
N ASN A 72 11.83 -17.84 6.92
CA ASN A 72 11.34 -18.96 6.09
C ASN A 72 9.81 -19.00 5.95
N THR A 73 9.08 -17.99 6.45
CA THR A 73 7.62 -17.90 6.38
C THR A 73 7.12 -17.87 4.94
N SER A 74 7.78 -17.11 4.06
CA SER A 74 7.48 -17.05 2.63
C SER A 74 7.53 -18.43 1.98
N LYS A 75 8.57 -19.22 2.26
CA LYS A 75 8.71 -20.59 1.74
C LYS A 75 7.66 -21.54 2.30
N ARG A 76 7.30 -21.38 3.58
CA ARG A 76 6.25 -22.21 4.23
C ARG A 76 4.88 -21.90 3.65
N LEU A 77 4.58 -20.62 3.42
CA LEU A 77 3.32 -20.20 2.78
C LEU A 77 3.20 -20.79 1.36
N VAL A 78 4.23 -20.69 0.54
CA VAL A 78 4.23 -21.28 -0.80
C VAL A 78 3.95 -22.78 -0.74
N ARG A 79 4.60 -23.53 0.16
CA ARG A 79 4.37 -24.97 0.34
C ARG A 79 2.97 -25.29 0.81
N LEU A 80 2.41 -24.47 1.73
CA LEU A 80 1.04 -24.65 2.22
C LEU A 80 0.03 -24.52 1.08
N PHE A 81 0.15 -23.46 0.28
CA PHE A 81 -0.76 -23.24 -0.84
C PHE A 81 -0.54 -24.25 -1.99
N ASP A 82 0.70 -24.73 -2.19
CA ASP A 82 0.99 -25.81 -3.11
C ASP A 82 0.24 -27.10 -2.70
N ALA A 83 0.27 -27.44 -1.42
CA ALA A 83 -0.46 -28.58 -0.90
C ALA A 83 -2.00 -28.43 -1.01
N LEU A 84 -2.51 -27.19 -0.89
CA LEU A 84 -3.95 -26.90 -0.95
C LEU A 84 -4.48 -26.82 -2.38
N MET A 85 -3.70 -26.32 -3.33
CA MET A 85 -4.16 -25.95 -4.68
C MET A 85 -3.40 -26.65 -5.80
N GLY A 86 -2.35 -27.40 -5.49
CA GLY A 86 -1.49 -28.05 -6.50
C GLY A 86 -2.19 -29.11 -7.36
N TRP A 87 -3.36 -29.62 -6.93
CA TRP A 87 -4.18 -30.57 -7.66
C TRP A 87 -5.05 -29.95 -8.77
N MET A 88 -5.19 -28.61 -8.79
CA MET A 88 -6.02 -27.92 -9.79
C MET A 88 -5.25 -27.72 -11.11
N SER A 89 -5.86 -28.06 -12.25
CA SER A 89 -5.37 -27.72 -13.56
C SER A 89 -5.33 -26.19 -13.72
N GLY A 90 -4.13 -25.61 -14.02
CA GLY A 90 -3.92 -24.15 -13.96
C GLY A 90 -3.66 -23.61 -12.54
N GLY A 91 -3.56 -24.50 -11.55
CA GLY A 91 -3.40 -24.15 -10.14
C GLY A 91 -2.20 -23.28 -9.82
N LEU A 92 -1.10 -23.40 -10.57
CA LEU A 92 0.11 -22.61 -10.31
C LEU A 92 -0.13 -21.09 -10.42
N THR A 93 -0.87 -20.64 -11.44
CA THR A 93 -1.22 -19.22 -11.61
C THR A 93 -2.13 -18.74 -10.47
N MET A 94 -3.19 -19.50 -10.18
CA MET A 94 -4.12 -19.18 -9.08
C MET A 94 -3.42 -19.20 -7.73
N GLN A 95 -2.57 -20.19 -7.50
CA GLN A 95 -1.76 -20.29 -6.29
C GLN A 95 -0.88 -19.06 -6.10
N ILE A 96 -0.20 -18.60 -7.14
CA ILE A 96 0.65 -17.40 -7.09
C ILE A 96 -0.17 -16.16 -6.75
N ILE A 97 -1.34 -15.99 -7.38
CA ILE A 97 -2.23 -14.87 -7.09
C ILE A 97 -2.62 -14.88 -5.62
N VAL A 98 -3.08 -16.00 -5.11
CA VAL A 98 -3.55 -16.13 -3.72
C VAL A 98 -2.40 -15.93 -2.72
N VAL A 99 -1.25 -16.58 -2.95
CA VAL A 99 -0.09 -16.46 -2.06
C VAL A 99 0.45 -15.03 -2.02
N CYS A 100 0.63 -14.40 -3.18
CA CYS A 100 1.12 -13.03 -3.25
C CYS A 100 0.12 -12.05 -2.64
N SER A 101 -1.16 -12.20 -2.93
CA SER A 101 -2.20 -11.34 -2.34
C SER A 101 -2.25 -11.48 -0.83
N PHE A 102 -2.26 -12.70 -0.32
CA PHE A 102 -2.27 -12.98 1.12
C PHE A 102 -1.02 -12.43 1.81
N PHE A 103 0.16 -12.62 1.24
CA PHE A 103 1.39 -12.10 1.79
C PHE A 103 1.40 -10.57 1.82
N THR A 104 0.88 -9.92 0.77
CA THR A 104 0.80 -8.46 0.69
C THR A 104 -0.15 -7.86 1.74
N VAL A 105 -1.23 -8.57 2.07
CA VAL A 105 -2.13 -8.15 3.16
C VAL A 105 -1.36 -7.94 4.46
N PHE A 106 -0.47 -8.86 4.81
CA PHE A 106 0.33 -8.78 6.04
C PHE A 106 1.50 -7.81 5.93
N THR A 107 2.14 -7.70 4.77
CA THR A 107 3.27 -6.77 4.60
C THR A 107 2.83 -5.33 4.41
N GLY A 108 1.60 -5.12 3.93
CA GLY A 108 1.07 -3.80 3.61
C GLY A 108 1.78 -3.10 2.44
N ALA A 109 2.76 -3.75 1.79
CA ALA A 109 3.57 -3.18 0.72
C ALA A 109 3.79 -4.18 -0.41
N SER A 110 3.25 -3.86 -1.60
CA SER A 110 3.38 -4.71 -2.79
C SER A 110 4.85 -4.93 -3.20
N GLY A 111 5.70 -3.92 -3.08
CA GLY A 111 7.12 -4.01 -3.44
C GLY A 111 7.87 -5.07 -2.64
N ILE A 112 7.63 -5.17 -1.32
CA ILE A 112 8.24 -6.19 -0.45
C ILE A 112 7.79 -7.58 -0.89
N THR A 113 6.51 -7.76 -1.17
CA THR A 113 5.95 -9.02 -1.65
C THR A 113 6.57 -9.45 -2.97
N ILE A 114 6.67 -8.53 -3.93
CA ILE A 114 7.23 -8.81 -5.26
C ILE A 114 8.70 -9.25 -5.15
N VAL A 115 9.49 -8.59 -4.31
CA VAL A 115 10.90 -8.96 -4.12
C VAL A 115 11.02 -10.28 -3.37
N ALA A 116 10.32 -10.45 -2.25
CA ALA A 116 10.43 -11.63 -1.39
C ALA A 116 9.89 -12.90 -2.07
N LEU A 117 8.65 -12.85 -2.57
CA LEU A 117 8.02 -14.01 -3.23
C LEU A 117 8.44 -14.14 -4.68
N GLY A 118 8.73 -13.04 -5.36
CA GLY A 118 9.19 -13.06 -6.75
C GLY A 118 10.47 -13.87 -6.90
N SER A 119 11.44 -13.71 -6.02
CA SER A 119 12.69 -14.48 -6.02
C SER A 119 12.46 -16.00 -5.88
N LEU A 120 11.38 -16.40 -5.20
CA LEU A 120 11.03 -17.82 -5.01
C LEU A 120 10.16 -18.37 -6.15
N LEU A 121 9.15 -17.60 -6.58
CA LEU A 121 8.11 -18.06 -7.51
C LEU A 121 8.48 -17.88 -8.97
N TYR A 122 9.31 -16.89 -9.29
CA TYR A 122 9.77 -16.67 -10.66
C TYR A 122 10.48 -17.87 -11.28
N PRO A 123 11.50 -18.50 -10.64
CA PRO A 123 12.12 -19.69 -11.18
C PRO A 123 11.16 -20.90 -11.28
N VAL A 124 10.14 -20.97 -10.43
CA VAL A 124 9.11 -22.02 -10.51
C VAL A 124 8.25 -21.84 -11.76
N LEU A 125 7.82 -20.62 -12.07
CA LEU A 125 7.08 -20.30 -13.30
C LEU A 125 7.89 -20.64 -14.56
N LEU A 126 9.17 -20.27 -14.60
CA LEU A 126 10.04 -20.57 -15.74
C LEU A 126 10.24 -22.08 -15.93
N LYS A 127 10.40 -22.86 -14.84
CA LYS A 127 10.47 -24.32 -14.90
C LYS A 127 9.15 -24.93 -15.41
N ALA A 128 8.02 -24.33 -15.09
CA ALA A 128 6.71 -24.73 -15.62
C ALA A 128 6.44 -24.23 -17.04
N LYS A 129 7.47 -23.70 -17.73
CA LYS A 129 7.45 -23.22 -19.13
C LYS A 129 6.51 -22.03 -19.38
N TYR A 130 6.22 -21.21 -18.36
CA TYR A 130 5.53 -19.96 -18.56
C TYR A 130 6.45 -18.92 -19.23
N PRO A 131 5.94 -18.07 -20.15
CA PRO A 131 6.72 -17.01 -20.77
C PRO A 131 7.24 -16.02 -19.72
N GLU A 132 8.46 -15.53 -19.89
CA GLU A 132 9.10 -14.61 -18.96
C GLU A 132 8.27 -13.36 -18.68
N LYS A 133 7.79 -12.71 -19.75
CA LYS A 133 6.95 -11.49 -19.63
C LYS A 133 5.65 -11.75 -18.85
N TYR A 134 5.04 -12.91 -19.07
CA TYR A 134 3.85 -13.32 -18.33
C TYR A 134 4.15 -13.53 -16.84
N SER A 135 5.26 -14.21 -16.55
CA SER A 135 5.68 -14.52 -15.18
C SER A 135 5.95 -13.25 -14.37
N LEU A 136 6.64 -12.27 -14.94
CA LEU A 136 6.90 -10.98 -14.31
C LEU A 136 5.60 -10.19 -14.12
N GLY A 137 4.75 -10.13 -15.15
CA GLY A 137 3.45 -9.46 -15.06
C GLY A 137 2.53 -10.09 -14.01
N LEU A 138 2.49 -11.41 -13.92
CA LEU A 138 1.70 -12.13 -12.93
C LEU A 138 2.15 -11.80 -11.50
N LEU A 139 3.45 -11.84 -11.23
CA LEU A 139 4.00 -11.57 -9.90
C LEU A 139 3.76 -10.11 -9.46
N THR A 140 3.96 -9.16 -10.37
CA THR A 140 3.72 -7.74 -10.07
C THR A 140 2.24 -7.42 -9.85
N ALA A 141 1.36 -7.92 -10.71
CA ALA A 141 -0.08 -7.75 -10.57
C ALA A 141 -0.62 -8.41 -9.29
N SER A 142 -0.21 -9.66 -9.03
CA SER A 142 -0.65 -10.40 -7.84
C SER A 142 -0.19 -9.74 -6.53
N GLY A 143 1.03 -9.20 -6.51
CA GLY A 143 1.51 -8.43 -5.36
C GLY A 143 0.69 -7.17 -5.08
N SER A 144 0.15 -6.54 -6.11
CA SER A 144 -0.68 -5.34 -5.93
C SER A 144 -2.11 -5.66 -5.48
N LEU A 145 -2.66 -6.83 -5.83
CA LEU A 145 -4.03 -7.23 -5.44
C LEU A 145 -4.21 -7.30 -3.92
N GLY A 146 -3.20 -7.71 -3.17
CA GLY A 146 -3.29 -7.80 -1.72
C GLY A 146 -3.52 -6.46 -1.02
N LEU A 147 -3.20 -5.33 -1.66
CA LEU A 147 -3.49 -4.01 -1.11
C LEU A 147 -4.99 -3.70 -1.02
N LEU A 148 -5.81 -4.40 -1.81
CA LEU A 148 -7.27 -4.25 -1.84
C LEU A 148 -7.97 -5.13 -0.80
N LEU A 149 -7.27 -6.09 -0.19
CA LEU A 149 -7.84 -7.02 0.78
C LEU A 149 -7.62 -6.51 2.21
N PRO A 150 -8.66 -6.55 3.08
CA PRO A 150 -8.46 -6.23 4.49
C PRO A 150 -7.65 -7.34 5.20
N PRO A 151 -6.83 -6.99 6.18
CA PRO A 151 -6.49 -5.69 6.74
C PRO A 151 -5.28 -5.01 6.06
N SER A 152 -5.43 -4.44 4.87
CA SER A 152 -4.33 -3.74 4.20
C SER A 152 -4.13 -2.33 4.75
N LEU A 153 -2.88 -1.87 4.76
CA LEU A 153 -2.49 -0.55 5.24
C LEU A 153 -3.20 0.60 4.51
N PRO A 154 -3.35 0.59 3.16
CA PRO A 154 -4.11 1.61 2.45
C PRO A 154 -5.59 1.67 2.83
N LEU A 155 -6.22 0.52 3.08
CA LEU A 155 -7.62 0.47 3.52
C LEU A 155 -7.81 1.03 4.92
N ILE A 156 -6.88 0.75 5.84
CA ILE A 156 -6.89 1.32 7.19
C ILE A 156 -6.77 2.84 7.12
N LEU A 157 -5.80 3.35 6.33
CA LEU A 157 -5.63 4.80 6.14
C LEU A 157 -6.87 5.45 5.52
N TYR A 158 -7.44 4.83 4.49
CA TYR A 158 -8.67 5.31 3.87
C TYR A 158 -9.81 5.36 4.88
N GLY A 159 -10.01 4.29 5.68
CA GLY A 159 -11.05 4.22 6.68
C GLY A 159 -10.94 5.32 7.74
N VAL A 160 -9.72 5.62 8.21
CA VAL A 160 -9.47 6.70 9.18
C VAL A 160 -9.75 8.07 8.57
N ILE A 161 -9.26 8.34 7.36
CA ILE A 161 -9.47 9.63 6.69
C ILE A 161 -10.95 9.84 6.35
N ALA A 162 -11.60 8.83 5.76
CA ALA A 162 -13.01 8.86 5.41
C ALA A 162 -13.89 9.05 6.67
N GLY A 163 -13.59 8.33 7.75
CA GLY A 163 -14.29 8.46 9.02
C GLY A 163 -14.19 9.87 9.60
N ASN A 164 -13.04 10.51 9.52
CA ASN A 164 -12.86 11.89 9.98
C ASN A 164 -13.64 12.89 9.10
N ILE A 165 -13.65 12.69 7.78
CA ILE A 165 -14.41 13.54 6.85
C ILE A 165 -15.91 13.40 7.10
N VAL A 166 -16.40 12.16 7.21
CA VAL A 166 -17.82 11.87 7.47
C VAL A 166 -18.25 12.47 8.81
N LYS A 167 -17.43 12.33 9.86
CA LYS A 167 -17.72 12.92 11.18
C LYS A 167 -17.82 14.44 11.17
N ASN A 168 -17.08 15.10 10.28
CA ASN A 168 -17.13 16.55 10.12
C ASN A 168 -18.30 17.03 9.22
N LEU A 169 -18.82 16.17 8.34
CA LEU A 169 -19.91 16.46 7.42
C LEU A 169 -21.29 16.14 8.00
N ILE A 170 -21.36 15.16 8.91
CA ILE A 170 -22.62 14.75 9.55
C ILE A 170 -22.75 15.50 10.88
N PRO A 171 -23.82 16.28 11.08
CA PRO A 171 -24.06 16.93 12.38
C PRO A 171 -24.19 15.87 13.49
N PRO A 172 -23.81 16.18 14.74
CA PRO A 172 -23.69 15.24 15.86
C PRO A 172 -25.00 14.53 16.29
N THR A 173 -26.09 14.73 15.54
CA THR A 173 -27.41 14.12 15.77
C THR A 173 -27.59 12.75 15.09
N VAL A 174 -26.65 12.31 14.26
CA VAL A 174 -26.72 10.98 13.60
C VAL A 174 -25.63 10.08 14.18
N GLU A 175 -26.02 9.13 15.03
CA GLU A 175 -25.12 8.10 15.51
C GLU A 175 -24.66 7.21 14.34
N VAL A 176 -23.36 7.26 14.05
CA VAL A 176 -22.73 6.47 12.97
C VAL A 176 -22.74 4.97 13.29
N SER A 177 -23.09 4.57 14.51
CA SER A 177 -23.20 3.17 14.95
C SER A 177 -24.31 2.37 14.25
N SER A 178 -25.21 3.04 13.51
CA SER A 178 -26.32 2.37 12.80
C SER A 178 -26.05 2.10 11.32
N VAL A 179 -24.84 2.41 10.82
CA VAL A 179 -24.51 2.32 9.39
C VAL A 179 -23.50 1.21 9.06
N PHE A 180 -22.97 0.49 10.09
CA PHE A 180 -22.06 -0.67 9.90
C PHE A 180 -22.59 -1.92 10.57
#